data_0f8da69bca2faca9bec57ebeece268da
#
_entry.id   0f8da69bca2faca9bec57ebeece268da
#
_cell.length_a   1.000
_cell.length_b   1.000
_cell.length_c   1.000
_cell.angle_alpha   90.00
_cell.angle_beta   90.00
_cell.angle_gamma   90.00
#
_symmetry.space_group_name_H-M   'P 1'
#
loop_
_entity.id
_entity.type
_entity.pdbx_description
1 polymer ?
#
loop_
_entity_poly.entity_id
_entity_poly.type
_entity_poly.pdbx_seq_one_letter_code
_entity_poly.pdbx_strand_id
1 'polypeptide(L)'
;MNRRNISFIVIGLLITTLCVVTCVRLGHWQYAKAQIKQQYQAQLDQRLSASPVSLPKALDQAESLRYLRVKVQGEYLAPAQFLLDNQVYQDRAGYHVYTPLRVAGSEQVILVNRGWTVKDFSAANVSPVPVPQGPQTIEGYLWVPPSKTYRLNNQALLTQETGATVRELLDIAQLSQQLSIPLAPVVIRLIEAQAGSHLIVDWPRPDDRIVTHLGYAYQWYGFAVAAILIFLVVAWRRSWK
;
A
#
# COMPACT_ATOMS: atom_id res chain seq x y z
N MET A 1 43.26 34.34 -24.59
CA MET A 1 42.85 33.00 -24.14
C MET A 1 43.20 32.00 -25.20
N ASN A 2 43.99 30.98 -24.88
CA ASN A 2 44.52 30.00 -25.83
C ASN A 2 43.36 29.10 -26.34
N ARG A 3 43.36 28.72 -27.65
CA ARG A 3 42.33 27.84 -28.26
C ARG A 3 42.07 26.58 -27.43
N ARG A 4 43.10 25.99 -26.81
CA ARG A 4 42.98 24.82 -25.92
C ARG A 4 42.15 25.10 -24.66
N ASN A 5 42.24 26.33 -24.09
CA ASN A 5 41.43 26.70 -22.92
C ASN A 5 39.96 26.92 -23.27
N ILE A 6 39.68 27.46 -24.47
CA ILE A 6 38.33 27.65 -24.97
C ILE A 6 37.64 26.28 -25.16
N SER A 7 38.31 25.34 -25.87
CA SER A 7 37.75 23.99 -26.07
C SER A 7 37.46 23.26 -24.74
N PHE A 8 38.35 23.41 -23.75
CA PHE A 8 38.14 22.80 -22.43
C PHE A 8 36.93 23.39 -21.70
N ILE A 9 36.75 24.72 -21.75
CA ILE A 9 35.58 25.38 -21.11
C ILE A 9 34.30 24.96 -21.81
N VAL A 10 34.29 24.87 -23.15
CA VAL A 10 33.10 24.43 -23.92
C VAL A 10 32.72 23.00 -23.59
N ILE A 11 33.70 22.07 -23.57
CA ILE A 11 33.45 20.67 -23.19
C ILE A 11 32.95 20.59 -21.74
N GLY A 12 33.58 21.32 -20.83
CA GLY A 12 33.14 21.38 -19.42
C GLY A 12 31.72 21.91 -19.28
N LEU A 13 31.33 22.93 -20.05
CA LEU A 13 29.97 23.47 -20.07
C LEU A 13 28.96 22.42 -20.54
N LEU A 14 29.29 21.71 -21.64
CA LEU A 14 28.40 20.67 -22.15
C LEU A 14 28.16 19.53 -21.13
N ILE A 15 29.25 19.06 -20.50
CA ILE A 15 29.17 18.01 -19.46
C ILE A 15 28.35 18.50 -18.26
N THR A 16 28.63 19.73 -17.80
CA THR A 16 27.90 20.31 -16.66
C THR A 16 26.41 20.47 -16.99
N THR A 17 26.08 20.96 -18.19
CA THR A 17 24.69 21.10 -18.63
C THR A 17 23.98 19.75 -18.66
N LEU A 18 24.62 18.72 -19.21
CA LEU A 18 24.06 17.35 -19.23
C LEU A 18 23.83 16.83 -17.79
N CYS A 19 24.82 17.02 -16.90
CA CYS A 19 24.72 16.62 -15.50
C CYS A 19 23.57 17.36 -14.80
N VAL A 20 23.48 18.67 -14.95
CA VAL A 20 22.42 19.50 -14.35
C VAL A 20 21.05 19.07 -14.84
N VAL A 21 20.86 18.89 -16.16
CA VAL A 21 19.57 18.45 -16.72
C VAL A 21 19.18 17.08 -16.16
N THR A 22 20.13 16.15 -16.08
CA THR A 22 19.87 14.80 -15.53
C THR A 22 19.47 14.89 -14.05
N CYS A 23 20.22 15.62 -13.25
CA CYS A 23 19.92 15.79 -11.81
C CYS A 23 18.57 16.46 -11.59
N VAL A 24 18.25 17.53 -12.33
CA VAL A 24 16.95 18.21 -12.22
C VAL A 24 15.79 17.27 -12.60
N ARG A 25 15.95 16.47 -13.66
CA ARG A 25 14.92 15.49 -14.05
C ARG A 25 14.70 14.41 -12.99
N LEU A 26 15.78 13.87 -12.43
CA LEU A 26 15.69 12.88 -11.36
C LEU A 26 15.09 13.47 -10.08
N GLY A 27 15.47 14.70 -9.73
CA GLY A 27 14.88 15.45 -8.62
C GLY A 27 13.37 15.64 -8.81
N HIS A 28 12.95 16.07 -9.99
CA HIS A 28 11.54 16.26 -10.33
C HIS A 28 10.73 14.96 -10.29
N TRP A 29 11.32 13.86 -10.79
CA TRP A 29 10.68 12.55 -10.73
C TRP A 29 10.45 12.09 -9.28
N GLN A 30 11.47 12.24 -8.41
CA GLN A 30 11.35 11.91 -6.99
C GLN A 30 10.30 12.79 -6.29
N TYR A 31 10.31 14.09 -6.59
CA TYR A 31 9.34 15.03 -6.03
C TYR A 31 7.90 14.69 -6.44
N ALA A 32 7.68 14.35 -7.72
CA ALA A 32 6.36 13.92 -8.21
C ALA A 32 5.86 12.66 -7.50
N LYS A 33 6.76 11.70 -7.22
CA LYS A 33 6.43 10.49 -6.44
C LYS A 33 5.98 10.84 -5.01
N ALA A 34 6.66 11.79 -4.35
CA ALA A 34 6.27 12.26 -3.03
C ALA A 34 4.90 12.95 -3.05
N GLN A 35 4.63 13.79 -4.04
CA GLN A 35 3.36 14.51 -4.20
C GLN A 35 2.17 13.55 -4.36
N ILE A 36 2.30 12.51 -5.19
CA ILE A 36 1.25 11.50 -5.38
C ILE A 36 0.93 10.82 -4.04
N LYS A 37 1.96 10.44 -3.28
CA LYS A 37 1.78 9.81 -1.97
C LYS A 37 1.13 10.75 -0.96
N GLN A 38 1.51 12.03 -0.93
CA GLN A 38 0.87 13.03 -0.08
C GLN A 38 -0.62 13.20 -0.39
N GLN A 39 -0.99 13.18 -1.67
CA GLN A 39 -2.40 13.26 -2.07
C GLN A 39 -3.20 12.05 -1.58
N TYR A 40 -2.65 10.82 -1.72
CA TYR A 40 -3.29 9.62 -1.19
C TYR A 40 -3.44 9.66 0.34
N GLN A 41 -2.42 10.16 1.04
CA GLN A 41 -2.47 10.32 2.49
C GLN A 41 -3.55 11.33 2.89
N ALA A 42 -3.59 12.49 2.24
CA ALA A 42 -4.59 13.52 2.52
C ALA A 42 -6.03 13.00 2.28
N GLN A 43 -6.25 12.23 1.20
CA GLN A 43 -7.54 11.59 0.94
C GLN A 43 -7.91 10.56 2.03
N LEU A 44 -6.95 9.76 2.48
CA LEU A 44 -7.15 8.79 3.55
C LEU A 44 -7.56 9.51 4.84
N ASP A 45 -6.79 10.52 5.25
CA ASP A 45 -7.02 11.27 6.50
C ASP A 45 -8.39 11.98 6.46
N GLN A 46 -8.73 12.60 5.33
CA GLN A 46 -10.04 13.26 5.15
C GLN A 46 -11.20 12.25 5.23
N ARG A 47 -11.06 11.07 4.60
CA ARG A 47 -12.14 10.07 4.58
C ARG A 47 -12.25 9.31 5.90
N LEU A 48 -11.15 9.06 6.59
CA LEU A 48 -11.16 8.41 7.91
C LEU A 48 -11.71 9.32 9.02
N SER A 49 -11.55 10.64 8.90
CA SER A 49 -12.12 11.59 9.85
C SER A 49 -13.61 11.87 9.61
N ALA A 50 -14.15 11.49 8.45
CA ALA A 50 -15.55 11.65 8.15
C ALA A 50 -16.43 10.69 8.97
N SER A 51 -17.68 11.06 9.22
CA SER A 51 -18.65 10.16 9.84
C SER A 51 -18.90 8.93 8.98
N PRO A 52 -19.02 7.72 9.59
CA PRO A 52 -19.26 6.51 8.82
C PRO A 52 -20.63 6.57 8.13
N VAL A 53 -20.68 6.11 6.89
CA VAL A 53 -21.91 5.97 6.13
C VAL A 53 -22.32 4.50 6.04
N SER A 54 -23.58 4.24 5.70
CA SER A 54 -24.00 2.87 5.36
C SER A 54 -23.29 2.38 4.12
N LEU A 55 -23.08 1.05 4.02
CA LEU A 55 -22.43 0.46 2.84
C LEU A 55 -23.20 0.82 1.57
N PRO A 56 -22.56 1.41 0.54
CA PRO A 56 -23.22 1.67 -0.74
C PRO A 56 -23.73 0.38 -1.39
N LYS A 57 -24.91 0.45 -2.02
CA LYS A 57 -25.48 -0.70 -2.75
C LYS A 57 -24.67 -1.06 -4.00
N ALA A 58 -24.15 -0.04 -4.70
CA ALA A 58 -23.29 -0.22 -5.88
C ALA A 58 -21.81 -0.14 -5.46
N LEU A 59 -21.05 -1.20 -5.70
CA LEU A 59 -19.63 -1.32 -5.35
C LEU A 59 -18.75 -1.53 -6.59
N ASP A 60 -19.32 -1.40 -7.78
CA ASP A 60 -18.66 -1.57 -9.09
C ASP A 60 -17.58 -0.50 -9.35
N GLN A 61 -17.79 0.73 -8.86
CA GLN A 61 -16.81 1.81 -8.93
C GLN A 61 -15.86 1.78 -7.73
N ALA A 62 -15.20 0.64 -7.48
CA ALA A 62 -14.42 0.39 -6.29
C ALA A 62 -13.38 1.49 -5.96
N GLU A 63 -12.67 2.03 -6.97
CA GLU A 63 -11.66 3.07 -6.75
C GLU A 63 -12.24 4.37 -6.19
N SER A 64 -13.45 4.75 -6.58
CA SER A 64 -14.11 5.95 -6.06
C SER A 64 -14.51 5.80 -4.59
N LEU A 65 -14.68 4.56 -4.13
CA LEU A 65 -15.05 4.20 -2.77
C LEU A 65 -13.84 3.96 -1.85
N ARG A 66 -12.63 4.03 -2.38
CA ARG A 66 -11.39 3.82 -1.61
C ARG A 66 -11.36 4.73 -0.38
N TYR A 67 -11.08 4.15 0.79
CA TYR A 67 -11.04 4.82 2.10
C TYR A 67 -12.37 5.39 2.61
N LEU A 68 -13.50 5.10 1.95
CA LEU A 68 -14.81 5.50 2.46
C LEU A 68 -15.06 4.79 3.80
N ARG A 69 -15.31 5.56 4.87
CA ARG A 69 -15.64 5.00 6.18
C ARG A 69 -17.06 4.49 6.18
N VAL A 70 -17.24 3.24 6.57
CA VAL A 70 -18.54 2.57 6.53
C VAL A 70 -18.87 1.92 7.86
N LYS A 71 -20.17 1.91 8.20
CA LYS A 71 -20.72 1.13 9.29
C LYS A 71 -21.70 0.11 8.71
N VAL A 72 -21.46 -1.17 8.99
CA VAL A 72 -22.18 -2.28 8.38
C VAL A 72 -22.69 -3.23 9.44
N GLN A 73 -23.94 -3.67 9.29
CA GLN A 73 -24.50 -4.77 10.06
C GLN A 73 -24.51 -6.04 9.21
N GLY A 74 -24.16 -7.17 9.82
CA GLY A 74 -24.11 -8.43 9.09
C GLY A 74 -23.68 -9.59 9.99
N GLU A 75 -23.53 -10.76 9.37
CA GLU A 75 -23.09 -11.98 10.03
C GLU A 75 -21.89 -12.56 9.32
N TYR A 76 -20.87 -12.94 10.08
CA TYR A 76 -19.68 -13.56 9.54
C TYR A 76 -19.92 -14.98 9.04
N LEU A 77 -19.41 -15.32 7.89
CA LEU A 77 -19.38 -16.67 7.35
C LEU A 77 -18.11 -17.38 7.84
N ALA A 78 -18.15 -17.84 9.10
CA ALA A 78 -17.01 -18.43 9.79
C ALA A 78 -16.30 -19.55 9.01
N PRO A 79 -16.98 -20.49 8.31
CA PRO A 79 -16.34 -21.54 7.56
C PRO A 79 -15.50 -21.06 6.36
N ALA A 80 -15.75 -19.82 5.90
CA ALA A 80 -15.05 -19.21 4.78
C ALA A 80 -13.91 -18.25 5.23
N GLN A 81 -13.57 -18.25 6.54
CA GLN A 81 -12.42 -17.50 7.05
C GLN A 81 -11.11 -18.05 6.48
N PHE A 82 -10.19 -17.15 6.16
CA PHE A 82 -8.83 -17.51 5.77
C PHE A 82 -7.80 -16.51 6.30
N LEU A 83 -6.56 -16.95 6.33
CA LEU A 83 -5.40 -16.17 6.70
C LEU A 83 -4.61 -15.83 5.44
N LEU A 84 -4.29 -14.56 5.24
CA LEU A 84 -3.42 -14.11 4.15
C LEU A 84 -2.00 -14.04 4.67
N ASP A 85 -1.10 -14.84 4.11
CA ASP A 85 0.31 -14.93 4.52
C ASP A 85 1.13 -13.73 4.02
N ASN A 86 2.40 -13.72 4.39
CA ASN A 86 3.38 -12.70 4.01
C ASN A 86 3.01 -11.27 4.44
N GLN A 87 2.35 -11.14 5.59
CA GLN A 87 2.01 -9.84 6.17
C GLN A 87 2.99 -9.50 7.29
N VAL A 88 3.73 -8.40 7.13
CA VAL A 88 4.72 -7.95 8.11
C VAL A 88 4.15 -6.79 8.91
N TYR A 89 4.26 -6.88 10.25
CA TYR A 89 3.93 -5.81 11.18
C TYR A 89 5.06 -5.67 12.21
N GLN A 90 5.65 -4.48 12.34
CA GLN A 90 6.79 -4.19 13.23
C GLN A 90 7.91 -5.25 13.13
N ASP A 91 8.36 -5.49 11.89
CA ASP A 91 9.41 -6.47 11.53
C ASP A 91 9.11 -7.93 11.90
N ARG A 92 7.86 -8.25 12.23
CA ARG A 92 7.41 -9.60 12.53
C ARG A 92 6.52 -10.12 11.40
N ALA A 93 6.82 -11.34 10.93
CA ALA A 93 5.97 -12.02 9.97
C ALA A 93 4.65 -12.48 10.62
N GLY A 94 3.57 -12.40 9.86
CA GLY A 94 2.24 -12.78 10.33
C GLY A 94 1.22 -12.92 9.22
N TYR A 95 -0.03 -12.90 9.61
CA TYR A 95 -1.17 -13.07 8.73
C TYR A 95 -2.15 -11.92 8.88
N HIS A 96 -2.79 -11.51 7.78
CA HIS A 96 -4.06 -10.78 7.86
C HIS A 96 -5.22 -11.78 7.89
N VAL A 97 -6.17 -11.55 8.78
CA VAL A 97 -7.35 -12.41 8.98
C VAL A 97 -8.51 -11.86 8.17
N TYR A 98 -8.95 -12.64 7.18
CA TYR A 98 -10.08 -12.30 6.32
C TYR A 98 -11.26 -13.20 6.61
N THR A 99 -12.42 -12.60 6.86
CA THR A 99 -13.67 -13.32 7.06
C THR A 99 -14.77 -12.68 6.20
N PRO A 100 -15.44 -13.41 5.32
CA PRO A 100 -16.60 -12.88 4.60
C PRO A 100 -17.72 -12.54 5.56
N LEU A 101 -18.38 -11.40 5.32
CA LEU A 101 -19.55 -10.92 6.07
C LEU A 101 -20.73 -10.83 5.12
N ARG A 102 -21.84 -11.49 5.46
CA ARG A 102 -23.14 -11.31 4.79
C ARG A 102 -23.80 -10.08 5.37
N VAL A 103 -24.09 -9.10 4.50
CA VAL A 103 -24.68 -7.82 4.91
C VAL A 103 -26.16 -8.02 5.25
N ALA A 104 -26.58 -7.50 6.40
CA ALA A 104 -27.97 -7.61 6.83
C ALA A 104 -28.91 -6.91 5.85
N GLY A 105 -30.03 -7.57 5.52
CA GLY A 105 -31.03 -7.04 4.58
C GLY A 105 -30.56 -6.95 3.12
N SER A 106 -29.48 -7.68 2.76
CA SER A 106 -28.94 -7.73 1.41
C SER A 106 -28.37 -9.11 1.09
N GLU A 107 -28.30 -9.46 -0.20
CA GLU A 107 -27.58 -10.65 -0.67
C GLU A 107 -26.05 -10.39 -0.82
N GLN A 108 -25.61 -9.18 -0.54
CA GLN A 108 -24.19 -8.83 -0.66
C GLN A 108 -23.35 -9.55 0.41
N VAL A 109 -22.24 -10.11 -0.06
CA VAL A 109 -21.17 -10.62 0.82
C VAL A 109 -19.90 -9.83 0.56
N ILE A 110 -19.30 -9.29 1.62
CA ILE A 110 -18.10 -8.50 1.54
C ILE A 110 -17.00 -9.10 2.42
N LEU A 111 -15.77 -9.09 1.93
CA LEU A 111 -14.63 -9.49 2.75
C LEU A 111 -14.33 -8.45 3.81
N VAL A 112 -14.09 -8.92 5.03
CA VAL A 112 -13.65 -8.09 6.15
C VAL A 112 -12.23 -8.52 6.54
N ASN A 113 -11.28 -7.60 6.45
CA ASN A 113 -9.98 -7.76 7.05
C ASN A 113 -10.09 -7.33 8.52
N ARG A 114 -10.03 -8.33 9.40
CA ARG A 114 -10.27 -8.17 10.84
C ARG A 114 -9.04 -7.73 11.61
N GLY A 115 -7.86 -7.77 11.01
CA GLY A 115 -6.60 -7.38 11.63
C GLY A 115 -5.46 -8.33 11.31
N TRP A 116 -4.34 -8.09 11.95
CA TRP A 116 -3.12 -8.87 11.83
C TRP A 116 -2.90 -9.75 13.06
N THR A 117 -2.34 -10.94 12.84
CA THR A 117 -1.85 -11.83 13.90
C THR A 117 -0.45 -12.34 13.57
N VAL A 118 0.33 -12.61 14.60
CA VAL A 118 1.70 -13.11 14.42
C VAL A 118 1.71 -14.54 13.86
N LYS A 119 2.71 -14.83 13.02
CA LYS A 119 3.01 -16.19 12.59
C LYS A 119 3.84 -16.90 13.66
N ASP A 120 3.32 -17.98 14.19
CA ASP A 120 4.07 -18.84 15.11
C ASP A 120 4.81 -19.91 14.32
N PHE A 121 6.12 -19.76 14.17
CA PHE A 121 6.98 -20.70 13.47
C PHE A 121 7.27 -21.98 14.28
N SER A 122 6.97 -21.97 15.57
CA SER A 122 7.16 -23.14 16.45
C SER A 122 5.96 -24.09 16.46
N ALA A 123 4.79 -23.58 16.07
CA ALA A 123 3.57 -24.36 15.98
C ALA A 123 3.55 -25.16 14.66
N ALA A 124 3.32 -26.48 14.76
CA ALA A 124 3.12 -27.33 13.60
C ALA A 124 1.85 -26.97 12.79
N ASN A 125 0.93 -26.22 13.41
CA ASN A 125 -0.37 -25.86 12.86
C ASN A 125 -0.69 -24.39 13.14
N VAL A 126 -1.34 -23.75 12.18
CA VAL A 126 -1.85 -22.38 12.37
C VAL A 126 -3.12 -22.43 13.23
N SER A 127 -3.08 -21.75 14.38
CA SER A 127 -4.24 -21.69 15.27
C SER A 127 -5.41 -20.96 14.61
N PRO A 128 -6.64 -21.53 14.65
CA PRO A 128 -7.82 -20.85 14.13
C PRO A 128 -8.06 -19.56 14.93
N VAL A 129 -8.36 -18.47 14.21
CA VAL A 129 -8.78 -17.21 14.84
C VAL A 129 -10.28 -17.27 15.11
N PRO A 130 -10.74 -17.07 16.36
CA PRO A 130 -12.16 -17.10 16.67
C PRO A 130 -12.97 -16.09 15.84
N VAL A 131 -14.13 -16.51 15.37
CA VAL A 131 -15.07 -15.67 14.61
C VAL A 131 -16.25 -15.33 15.52
N PRO A 132 -16.58 -14.03 15.70
CA PRO A 132 -17.76 -13.62 16.43
C PRO A 132 -19.03 -14.23 15.81
N GLN A 133 -19.89 -14.79 16.65
CA GLN A 133 -21.13 -15.43 16.23
C GLN A 133 -22.31 -14.45 16.23
N GLY A 134 -23.30 -14.72 15.38
CA GLY A 134 -24.51 -13.92 15.27
C GLY A 134 -24.30 -12.53 14.64
N PRO A 135 -25.37 -11.69 14.67
CA PRO A 135 -25.31 -10.37 14.06
C PRO A 135 -24.23 -9.46 14.67
N GLN A 136 -23.39 -8.90 13.84
CA GLN A 136 -22.33 -7.95 14.21
C GLN A 136 -22.60 -6.58 13.61
N THR A 137 -22.25 -5.53 14.33
CA THR A 137 -22.10 -4.19 13.78
C THR A 137 -20.63 -3.86 13.74
N ILE A 138 -20.11 -3.69 12.53
CA ILE A 138 -18.70 -3.39 12.30
C ILE A 138 -18.52 -2.00 11.71
N GLU A 139 -17.40 -1.38 12.02
CA GLU A 139 -16.97 -0.12 11.45
C GLU A 139 -15.57 -0.27 10.86
N GLY A 140 -15.42 0.26 9.67
CA GLY A 140 -14.18 0.16 8.93
C GLY A 140 -14.14 1.12 7.75
N TYR A 141 -13.13 0.98 6.92
CA TYR A 141 -13.08 1.70 5.65
C TYR A 141 -12.92 0.74 4.48
N LEU A 142 -13.46 1.15 3.33
CA LEU A 142 -13.35 0.37 2.11
C LEU A 142 -11.93 0.44 1.56
N TRP A 143 -11.34 -0.71 1.34
CA TRP A 143 -10.03 -0.87 0.72
C TRP A 143 -10.18 -1.65 -0.59
N VAL A 144 -9.51 -1.15 -1.63
CA VAL A 144 -9.51 -1.78 -2.94
C VAL A 144 -8.20 -2.54 -3.10
N PRO A 145 -8.23 -3.86 -3.23
CA PRO A 145 -7.03 -4.65 -3.49
C PRO A 145 -6.36 -4.22 -4.80
N PRO A 146 -5.01 -4.31 -4.90
CA PRO A 146 -4.32 -4.05 -6.15
C PRO A 146 -4.80 -5.03 -7.24
N SER A 147 -5.16 -4.51 -8.41
CA SER A 147 -5.68 -5.31 -9.54
C SER A 147 -4.62 -6.20 -10.21
N LYS A 148 -3.33 -5.95 -9.96
CA LYS A 148 -2.20 -6.70 -10.50
C LYS A 148 -1.35 -7.23 -9.35
N THR A 149 -1.63 -8.45 -8.94
CA THR A 149 -0.68 -9.21 -8.13
C THR A 149 0.18 -10.03 -9.08
N TYR A 150 1.49 -9.79 -9.09
CA TYR A 150 2.43 -10.58 -9.90
C TYR A 150 2.40 -12.03 -9.39
N ARG A 151 1.94 -12.94 -10.24
CA ARG A 151 2.00 -14.38 -9.98
C ARG A 151 3.31 -14.92 -10.52
N LEU A 152 4.17 -15.43 -9.65
CA LEU A 152 5.34 -16.23 -10.07
C LEU A 152 4.92 -17.65 -10.43
N ASN A 153 3.76 -18.12 -9.97
CA ASN A 153 3.21 -19.43 -10.30
C ASN A 153 1.67 -19.37 -10.32
N ASN A 154 1.04 -20.09 -11.27
CA ASN A 154 -0.42 -20.07 -11.47
C ASN A 154 -1.20 -20.89 -10.43
N GLN A 155 -0.54 -21.49 -9.46
CA GLN A 155 -1.19 -22.25 -8.39
C GLN A 155 -1.43 -21.33 -7.20
N ALA A 156 -2.71 -21.06 -6.88
CA ALA A 156 -3.09 -20.58 -5.57
C ALA A 156 -2.77 -21.72 -4.59
N LEU A 157 -1.64 -21.60 -3.90
CA LEU A 157 -1.30 -22.55 -2.85
C LEU A 157 -2.29 -22.38 -1.71
N LEU A 158 -3.30 -23.25 -1.71
CA LEU A 158 -4.13 -23.51 -0.56
C LEU A 158 -3.35 -24.50 0.29
N THR A 159 -2.63 -24.04 1.28
CA THR A 159 -2.13 -24.93 2.31
C THR A 159 -3.24 -25.06 3.34
N GLN A 160 -3.94 -26.17 3.33
CA GLN A 160 -4.77 -26.59 4.44
C GLN A 160 -3.82 -27.10 5.54
N GLU A 161 -3.22 -26.18 6.27
CA GLU A 161 -2.56 -26.54 7.51
C GLU A 161 -3.67 -26.78 8.54
N THR A 162 -3.58 -27.87 9.28
CA THR A 162 -4.59 -28.39 10.20
C THR A 162 -5.23 -27.26 11.04
N GLY A 163 -6.45 -26.83 10.67
CA GLY A 163 -7.25 -25.90 11.44
C GLY A 163 -7.55 -24.54 10.82
N ALA A 164 -6.73 -24.02 9.90
CA ALA A 164 -6.98 -22.75 9.21
C ALA A 164 -6.62 -22.82 7.72
N THR A 165 -7.42 -22.15 6.88
CA THR A 165 -7.08 -21.98 5.46
C THR A 165 -6.09 -20.83 5.32
N VAL A 166 -4.90 -21.08 4.75
CA VAL A 166 -3.88 -20.06 4.50
C VAL A 166 -3.81 -19.79 3.01
N ARG A 167 -3.68 -18.53 2.61
CA ARG A 167 -3.53 -18.07 1.23
C ARG A 167 -2.34 -17.12 1.11
N GLU A 168 -1.60 -17.19 0.03
CA GLU A 168 -0.50 -16.26 -0.24
C GLU A 168 -0.96 -14.99 -0.95
N LEU A 169 -2.08 -15.05 -1.66
CA LEU A 169 -2.60 -13.95 -2.47
C LEU A 169 -4.08 -13.71 -2.21
N LEU A 170 -4.46 -12.43 -2.24
CA LEU A 170 -5.85 -12.01 -2.21
C LEU A 170 -6.33 -11.75 -3.65
N ASP A 171 -7.06 -12.70 -4.20
CA ASP A 171 -7.79 -12.58 -5.47
C ASP A 171 -9.28 -12.79 -5.18
N ILE A 172 -10.03 -11.68 -5.12
CA ILE A 172 -11.45 -11.71 -4.77
C ILE A 172 -12.27 -12.48 -5.81
N ALA A 173 -11.94 -12.33 -7.09
CA ALA A 173 -12.68 -13.00 -8.17
C ALA A 173 -12.50 -14.52 -8.09
N GLN A 174 -11.27 -14.99 -7.91
CA GLN A 174 -10.96 -16.41 -7.72
C GLN A 174 -11.60 -16.96 -6.44
N LEU A 175 -11.55 -16.19 -5.35
CA LEU A 175 -12.16 -16.57 -4.08
C LEU A 175 -13.68 -16.70 -4.20
N SER A 176 -14.34 -15.75 -4.88
CA SER A 176 -15.77 -15.78 -5.16
C SER A 176 -16.19 -17.05 -5.90
N GLN A 177 -15.40 -17.46 -6.91
CA GLN A 177 -15.64 -18.72 -7.64
C GLN A 177 -15.45 -19.96 -6.76
N GLN A 178 -14.37 -20.02 -5.97
CA GLN A 178 -14.06 -21.16 -5.10
C GLN A 178 -15.09 -21.36 -3.99
N LEU A 179 -15.58 -20.25 -3.41
CA LEU A 179 -16.61 -20.32 -2.36
C LEU A 179 -18.03 -20.45 -2.93
N SER A 180 -18.21 -20.28 -4.25
CA SER A 180 -19.54 -20.16 -4.88
C SER A 180 -20.40 -19.05 -4.23
N ILE A 181 -19.75 -17.97 -3.80
CA ILE A 181 -20.38 -16.81 -3.14
C ILE A 181 -19.99 -15.56 -3.93
N PRO A 182 -20.94 -14.74 -4.40
CA PRO A 182 -20.64 -13.48 -5.07
C PRO A 182 -20.05 -12.48 -4.06
N LEU A 183 -18.74 -12.29 -4.09
CA LEU A 183 -18.03 -11.35 -3.22
C LEU A 183 -17.96 -9.96 -3.86
N ALA A 184 -18.19 -8.93 -3.04
CA ALA A 184 -17.96 -7.54 -3.45
C ALA A 184 -16.49 -7.30 -3.83
N PRO A 185 -16.21 -6.45 -4.85
CA PRO A 185 -14.83 -6.21 -5.33
C PRO A 185 -13.98 -5.33 -4.40
N VAL A 186 -14.46 -5.06 -3.21
CA VAL A 186 -13.82 -4.26 -2.17
C VAL A 186 -13.75 -5.04 -0.85
N VAL A 187 -12.87 -4.59 0.03
CA VAL A 187 -12.68 -5.18 1.37
C VAL A 187 -12.96 -4.11 2.41
N ILE A 188 -13.63 -4.47 3.51
CA ILE A 188 -13.69 -3.62 4.69
C ILE A 188 -12.45 -3.91 5.54
N ARG A 189 -11.64 -2.89 5.83
CA ARG A 189 -10.61 -2.95 6.87
C ARG A 189 -11.19 -2.35 8.14
N LEU A 190 -11.23 -3.12 9.21
CA LEU A 190 -11.71 -2.62 10.49
C LEU A 190 -10.85 -1.47 10.98
N ILE A 191 -11.41 -0.51 11.70
CA ILE A 191 -10.69 0.60 12.35
C ILE A 191 -10.37 0.30 13.80
N GLU A 192 -11.08 -0.66 14.40
CA GLU A 192 -10.88 -1.11 15.77
C GLU A 192 -10.92 -2.63 15.86
N ALA A 193 -10.15 -3.18 16.77
CA ALA A 193 -10.16 -4.61 17.05
C ALA A 193 -11.52 -5.01 17.67
N GLN A 194 -12.06 -6.11 17.21
CA GLN A 194 -13.29 -6.65 17.79
C GLN A 194 -13.06 -7.16 19.21
N ALA A 195 -14.04 -7.01 20.07
CA ALA A 195 -13.97 -7.47 21.46
C ALA A 195 -13.60 -8.96 21.53
N GLY A 196 -12.63 -9.30 22.39
CA GLY A 196 -12.13 -10.66 22.55
C GLY A 196 -11.24 -11.16 21.43
N SER A 197 -10.96 -10.36 20.40
CA SER A 197 -9.94 -10.70 19.39
C SER A 197 -8.56 -10.20 19.85
N HIS A 198 -7.53 -11.02 19.65
CA HIS A 198 -6.13 -10.62 19.86
C HIS A 198 -5.50 -10.06 18.57
N LEU A 199 -6.33 -9.60 17.63
CA LEU A 199 -5.89 -9.09 16.35
C LEU A 199 -5.42 -7.65 16.48
N ILE A 200 -4.33 -7.33 15.80
CA ILE A 200 -3.81 -5.97 15.71
C ILE A 200 -4.47 -5.28 14.51
N VAL A 201 -5.15 -4.18 14.77
CA VAL A 201 -5.79 -3.34 13.75
C VAL A 201 -4.97 -2.07 13.60
N ASP A 202 -3.90 -2.18 12.84
CA ASP A 202 -3.02 -1.07 12.50
C ASP A 202 -2.58 -1.24 11.03
N TRP A 203 -3.07 -0.37 10.17
CA TRP A 203 -2.87 -0.51 8.74
C TRP A 203 -1.73 0.38 8.28
N PRO A 204 -0.78 -0.15 7.48
CA PRO A 204 0.32 0.66 6.96
C PRO A 204 -0.25 1.84 6.16
N ARG A 205 0.24 3.02 6.49
CA ARG A 205 -0.13 4.25 5.81
C ARG A 205 0.63 4.40 4.49
N PRO A 206 0.06 5.08 3.48
CA PRO A 206 0.74 5.30 2.20
C PRO A 206 2.00 6.17 2.29
N ASP A 207 2.26 6.81 3.43
CA ASP A 207 3.29 7.83 3.66
C ASP A 207 4.68 7.30 4.00
N ASP A 208 4.85 6.00 4.25
CA ASP A 208 6.09 5.39 4.76
C ASP A 208 7.37 5.78 4.00
N ARG A 209 7.25 6.42 2.83
CA ARG A 209 8.39 6.85 2.00
C ARG A 209 8.29 8.28 1.45
N ILE A 210 7.35 9.10 1.92
CA ILE A 210 7.24 10.50 1.45
C ILE A 210 8.52 11.26 1.77
N VAL A 211 8.97 11.20 3.02
CA VAL A 211 10.21 11.87 3.49
C VAL A 211 11.43 11.36 2.72
N THR A 212 11.51 10.07 2.45
CA THR A 212 12.59 9.46 1.67
C THR A 212 12.63 10.03 0.25
N HIS A 213 11.49 10.08 -0.45
CA HIS A 213 11.43 10.65 -1.81
C HIS A 213 11.76 12.15 -1.85
N LEU A 214 11.29 12.92 -0.86
CA LEU A 214 11.66 14.34 -0.73
C LEU A 214 13.16 14.49 -0.47
N GLY A 215 13.75 13.70 0.41
CA GLY A 215 15.18 13.69 0.68
C GLY A 215 16.00 13.44 -0.60
N TYR A 216 15.64 12.42 -1.38
CA TYR A 216 16.29 12.17 -2.67
C TYR A 216 16.09 13.30 -3.68
N ALA A 217 14.91 13.92 -3.74
CA ALA A 217 14.67 15.06 -4.61
C ALA A 217 15.63 16.22 -4.29
N TYR A 218 15.75 16.57 -3.00
CA TYR A 218 16.68 17.64 -2.56
C TYR A 218 18.15 17.29 -2.79
N GLN A 219 18.54 16.02 -2.63
CA GLN A 219 19.90 15.58 -2.97
C GLN A 219 20.20 15.79 -4.46
N TRP A 220 19.29 15.42 -5.36
CA TRP A 220 19.48 15.63 -6.80
C TRP A 220 19.57 17.11 -7.15
N TYR A 221 18.75 17.98 -6.57
CA TYR A 221 18.87 19.42 -6.76
C TYR A 221 20.19 19.98 -6.20
N GLY A 222 20.63 19.47 -5.05
CA GLY A 222 21.93 19.82 -4.47
C GLY A 222 23.09 19.45 -5.39
N PHE A 223 23.06 18.27 -6.02
CA PHE A 223 24.07 17.86 -7.00
C PHE A 223 24.08 18.77 -8.24
N ALA A 224 22.92 19.20 -8.72
CA ALA A 224 22.84 20.15 -9.82
C ALA A 224 23.51 21.48 -9.47
N VAL A 225 23.23 22.03 -8.28
CA VAL A 225 23.89 23.25 -7.79
C VAL A 225 25.38 23.07 -7.63
N ALA A 226 25.82 21.98 -7.03
CA ALA A 226 27.24 21.67 -6.84
C ALA A 226 27.99 21.58 -8.19
N ALA A 227 27.40 20.92 -9.22
CA ALA A 227 27.98 20.84 -10.54
C ALA A 227 28.18 22.23 -11.17
N ILE A 228 27.22 23.13 -11.03
CA ILE A 228 27.33 24.52 -11.51
C ILE A 228 28.46 25.24 -10.79
N LEU A 229 28.53 25.16 -9.47
CA LEU A 229 29.54 25.84 -8.65
C LEU A 229 30.95 25.33 -9.00
N ILE A 230 31.14 24.04 -9.14
CA ILE A 230 32.40 23.40 -9.52
C ILE A 230 32.84 23.93 -10.91
N PHE A 231 31.91 23.94 -11.87
CA PHE A 231 32.19 24.45 -13.21
C PHE A 231 32.63 25.92 -13.17
N LEU A 232 31.92 26.77 -12.43
CA LEU A 232 32.26 28.20 -12.30
C LEU A 232 33.63 28.41 -11.68
N VAL A 233 34.01 27.69 -10.64
CA VAL A 233 35.34 27.75 -10.01
C VAL A 233 36.42 27.29 -10.97
N VAL A 234 36.22 26.20 -11.71
CA VAL A 234 37.20 25.68 -12.68
C VAL A 234 37.37 26.64 -13.85
N ALA A 235 36.28 27.17 -14.40
CA ALA A 235 36.28 28.13 -15.48
C ALA A 235 37.01 29.44 -15.07
N TRP A 236 36.69 29.96 -13.89
CA TRP A 236 37.33 31.15 -13.33
C TRP A 236 38.86 30.96 -13.16
N ARG A 237 39.30 29.86 -12.53
CA ARG A 237 40.72 29.56 -12.34
C ARG A 237 41.49 29.41 -13.67
N ARG A 238 40.80 28.95 -14.75
CA ARG A 238 41.43 28.83 -16.07
C ARG A 238 41.41 30.12 -16.88
N SER A 239 40.52 31.06 -16.61
CA SER A 239 40.53 32.37 -17.28
C SER A 239 41.72 33.24 -16.86
N TRP A 240 42.31 32.98 -15.68
CA TRP A 240 43.48 33.69 -15.16
C TRP A 240 44.81 33.09 -15.53
N LYS A 241 44.83 31.96 -16.25
CA LYS A 241 46.02 31.31 -16.81
C LYS A 241 46.01 31.38 -18.34
#